data_6e014b1b8f4d66ab2b25664fe91f440e
#
_entry.id   6e014b1b8f4d66ab2b25664fe91f440e
#
_cell.length_a   1.000
_cell.length_b   1.000
_cell.length_c   1.000
_cell.angle_alpha   90.00
_cell.angle_beta   90.00
_cell.angle_gamma   90.00
#
_symmetry.space_group_name_H-M   'P 1'
#
loop_
_entity.id
_entity.type
_entity.pdbx_description
1 polymer ?
#
loop_
_entity_poly.entity_id
_entity_poly.type
_entity_poly.pdbx_seq_one_letter_code
_entity_poly.pdbx_strand_id
1 'polypeptide(L)'
;SEVVTEVTFPFSQLHDYAKSIGVSPLSVLAPLMMKAFDDKFGGTDKPVIAEIPVDLRPLLPTLTTRYFICFIDLPYFPEYRDLPNDEVFRRTKAFLKDQMQREQLLYRAKAAADRCESLHEADMPLAEKMHAAQKVTTDFVLEDSFLITNVGRFALPESCRPYVLDYGAILPCAVQPFALLISSYGDKMKLSVAQRDHDMQVVEDLCAGLRQLGIQPETLSYPFVVTRYNGLECGM
;
A
#
# COMPACT_ATOMS: atom_id res chain seq x y z
N SER A 1 18.99 -0.76 -9.00
CA SER A 1 18.01 0.33 -9.26
C SER A 1 16.63 -0.26 -9.27
N GLU A 2 15.69 0.48 -8.75
CA GLU A 2 14.27 0.17 -8.84
C GLU A 2 13.67 0.87 -10.07
N VAL A 3 12.54 0.39 -10.56
CA VAL A 3 11.72 1.10 -11.52
C VAL A 3 10.49 1.61 -10.79
N VAL A 4 10.17 2.88 -10.99
CA VAL A 4 8.90 3.47 -10.54
C VAL A 4 8.04 3.74 -11.76
N THR A 5 6.80 3.26 -11.70
CA THR A 5 5.79 3.58 -12.71
C THR A 5 4.65 4.33 -12.06
N GLU A 6 4.42 5.54 -12.51
CA GLU A 6 3.22 6.30 -12.17
C GLU A 6 2.09 5.92 -13.13
N VAL A 7 0.98 5.44 -12.57
CA VAL A 7 -0.28 5.19 -13.29
C VAL A 7 -1.26 6.28 -12.87
N THR A 8 -1.66 7.11 -13.83
CA THR A 8 -2.46 8.32 -13.56
C THR A 8 -3.80 8.27 -14.31
N PHE A 9 -4.88 8.64 -13.64
CA PHE A 9 -6.23 8.71 -14.23
C PHE A 9 -7.12 9.67 -13.43
N PRO A 10 -8.29 10.10 -13.97
CA PRO A 10 -9.25 10.91 -13.22
C PRO A 10 -9.82 10.15 -12.02
N PHE A 11 -9.73 10.74 -10.83
CA PHE A 11 -10.29 10.16 -9.59
C PHE A 11 -11.80 9.93 -9.73
N SER A 12 -12.51 10.84 -10.40
CA SER A 12 -13.95 10.74 -10.64
C SER A 12 -14.33 9.42 -11.32
N GLN A 13 -13.57 8.93 -12.32
CA GLN A 13 -13.85 7.66 -12.99
C GLN A 13 -13.86 6.48 -12.02
N LEU A 14 -12.83 6.37 -11.17
CA LEU A 14 -12.76 5.32 -10.16
C LEU A 14 -13.83 5.47 -9.07
N HIS A 15 -14.05 6.70 -8.61
CA HIS A 15 -15.06 7.00 -7.59
C HIS A 15 -16.46 6.62 -8.07
N ASP A 16 -16.84 7.01 -9.29
CA ASP A 16 -18.18 6.75 -9.83
C ASP A 16 -18.40 5.25 -10.06
N TYR A 17 -17.38 4.54 -10.57
CA TYR A 17 -17.44 3.09 -10.67
C TYR A 17 -17.61 2.43 -9.29
N ALA A 18 -16.74 2.75 -8.33
CA ALA A 18 -16.79 2.18 -6.98
C ALA A 18 -18.15 2.46 -6.31
N LYS A 19 -18.68 3.68 -6.47
CA LYS A 19 -20.00 4.07 -5.96
C LYS A 19 -21.13 3.28 -6.62
N SER A 20 -21.05 3.02 -7.92
CA SER A 20 -22.10 2.27 -8.65
C SER A 20 -22.28 0.85 -8.13
N ILE A 21 -21.23 0.22 -7.66
CA ILE A 21 -21.25 -1.14 -7.06
C ILE A 21 -21.20 -1.14 -5.52
N GLY A 22 -21.22 0.07 -4.92
CA GLY A 22 -21.32 0.25 -3.47
C GLY A 22 -20.04 -0.10 -2.69
N VAL A 23 -18.84 0.08 -3.27
CA VAL A 23 -17.55 -0.17 -2.60
C VAL A 23 -16.72 1.10 -2.47
N SER A 24 -15.56 1.03 -1.84
CA SER A 24 -14.59 2.14 -1.79
C SER A 24 -13.57 2.05 -2.93
N PRO A 25 -12.94 3.17 -3.34
CA PRO A 25 -11.86 3.15 -4.32
C PRO A 25 -10.73 2.16 -3.98
N LEU A 26 -10.32 2.09 -2.71
CA LEU A 26 -9.30 1.13 -2.27
C LEU A 26 -9.77 -0.32 -2.44
N SER A 27 -11.06 -0.60 -2.22
CA SER A 27 -11.64 -1.94 -2.40
C SER A 27 -11.69 -2.39 -3.87
N VAL A 28 -11.46 -1.48 -4.81
CA VAL A 28 -11.28 -1.76 -6.24
C VAL A 28 -9.79 -1.89 -6.57
N LEU A 29 -8.98 -0.91 -6.18
CA LEU A 29 -7.57 -0.85 -6.55
C LEU A 29 -6.73 -1.97 -5.94
N ALA A 30 -6.95 -2.28 -4.66
CA ALA A 30 -6.16 -3.31 -3.99
C ALA A 30 -6.32 -4.68 -4.66
N PRO A 31 -7.53 -5.23 -4.87
CA PRO A 31 -7.65 -6.53 -5.52
C PRO A 31 -7.25 -6.52 -7.01
N LEU A 32 -7.33 -5.41 -7.74
CA LEU A 32 -6.78 -5.33 -9.09
C LEU A 32 -5.26 -5.49 -9.09
N MET A 33 -4.57 -4.83 -8.18
CA MET A 33 -3.11 -4.98 -8.02
C MET A 33 -2.75 -6.40 -7.55
N MET A 34 -3.52 -6.94 -6.59
CA MET A 34 -3.29 -8.29 -6.06
C MET A 34 -3.51 -9.36 -7.14
N LYS A 35 -4.54 -9.18 -7.98
CA LYS A 35 -4.80 -10.06 -9.12
C LYS A 35 -3.65 -9.99 -10.13
N ALA A 36 -3.20 -8.81 -10.51
CA ALA A 36 -2.06 -8.64 -11.42
C ALA A 36 -0.78 -9.31 -10.86
N PHE A 37 -0.58 -9.22 -9.56
CA PHE A 37 0.52 -9.90 -8.88
C PHE A 37 0.34 -11.42 -8.88
N ASP A 38 -0.87 -11.91 -8.59
CA ASP A 38 -1.20 -13.34 -8.62
C ASP A 38 -1.09 -13.92 -10.04
N ASP A 39 -1.52 -13.19 -11.05
CA ASP A 39 -1.42 -13.60 -12.46
C ASP A 39 0.07 -13.78 -12.88
N LYS A 40 0.97 -12.95 -12.36
CA LYS A 40 2.41 -13.04 -12.66
C LYS A 40 3.13 -14.11 -11.81
N PHE A 41 2.91 -14.12 -10.51
CA PHE A 41 3.68 -14.91 -9.54
C PHE A 41 2.90 -16.06 -8.91
N GLY A 42 1.60 -16.15 -9.23
CA GLY A 42 0.67 -17.09 -8.64
C GLY A 42 0.87 -18.53 -9.15
N GLY A 43 -0.21 -19.29 -9.13
CA GLY A 43 -0.21 -20.73 -9.44
C GLY A 43 0.06 -21.59 -8.21
N THR A 44 0.12 -20.99 -7.02
CA THR A 44 0.20 -21.66 -5.72
C THR A 44 -1.16 -21.71 -5.04
N ASP A 45 -1.30 -22.58 -4.05
CA ASP A 45 -2.48 -22.62 -3.17
C ASP A 45 -2.41 -21.58 -2.03
N LYS A 46 -1.39 -20.70 -2.05
CA LYS A 46 -1.22 -19.64 -1.07
C LYS A 46 -1.90 -18.36 -1.53
N PRO A 47 -2.49 -17.58 -0.61
CA PRO A 47 -3.02 -16.26 -0.95
C PRO A 47 -1.89 -15.27 -1.26
N VAL A 48 -2.18 -14.30 -2.13
CA VAL A 48 -1.40 -13.06 -2.19
C VAL A 48 -1.84 -12.16 -1.04
N ILE A 49 -0.89 -11.62 -0.29
CA ILE A 49 -1.18 -10.75 0.86
C ILE A 49 -0.63 -9.36 0.59
N ALA A 50 -1.50 -8.35 0.69
CA ALA A 50 -1.11 -6.95 0.65
C ALA A 50 -1.13 -6.36 2.06
N GLU A 51 0.02 -5.88 2.51
CA GLU A 51 0.15 -5.12 3.76
C GLU A 51 -0.40 -3.70 3.58
N ILE A 52 -1.35 -3.29 4.42
CA ILE A 52 -1.99 -1.97 4.36
C ILE A 52 -1.78 -1.23 5.67
N PRO A 53 -0.99 -0.15 5.69
CA PRO A 53 -0.82 0.68 6.89
C PRO A 53 -2.08 1.51 7.18
N VAL A 54 -2.47 1.56 8.45
CA VAL A 54 -3.61 2.31 8.96
C VAL A 54 -3.16 3.32 10.00
N ASP A 55 -3.48 4.59 9.79
CA ASP A 55 -3.20 5.65 10.78
C ASP A 55 -4.08 5.45 12.02
N LEU A 56 -3.44 5.42 13.18
CA LEU A 56 -4.12 5.26 14.48
C LEU A 56 -4.55 6.60 15.11
N ARG A 57 -4.13 7.75 14.54
CA ARG A 57 -4.46 9.07 15.11
C ARG A 57 -5.96 9.36 15.19
N PRO A 58 -6.80 8.95 14.22
CA PRO A 58 -8.24 9.10 14.34
C PRO A 58 -8.84 8.28 15.48
N LEU A 59 -8.21 7.15 15.84
CA LEU A 59 -8.66 6.24 16.89
C LEU A 59 -8.10 6.64 18.27
N LEU A 60 -6.85 7.02 18.33
CA LEU A 60 -6.08 7.39 19.50
C LEU A 60 -5.51 8.81 19.31
N PRO A 61 -6.30 9.87 19.56
CA PRO A 61 -5.88 11.25 19.31
C PRO A 61 -4.56 11.59 19.99
N THR A 62 -3.59 12.04 19.20
CA THR A 62 -2.25 12.41 19.66
C THR A 62 -1.66 13.50 18.78
N LEU A 63 -0.76 14.31 19.34
CA LEU A 63 0.01 15.33 18.62
C LEU A 63 1.35 14.79 18.09
N THR A 64 1.62 13.49 18.23
CA THR A 64 2.88 12.91 17.76
C THR A 64 3.00 12.98 16.24
N THR A 65 4.17 13.34 15.75
CA THR A 65 4.58 13.26 14.34
C THR A 65 5.34 11.97 14.04
N ARG A 66 5.56 11.11 15.05
CA ARG A 66 6.24 9.83 14.89
C ARG A 66 5.34 8.80 14.21
N TYR A 67 5.95 7.70 13.80
CA TYR A 67 5.29 6.52 13.31
C TYR A 67 4.19 6.07 14.27
N PHE A 68 2.94 6.13 13.84
CA PHE A 68 1.78 5.83 14.67
C PHE A 68 0.70 5.15 13.82
N ILE A 69 1.07 3.97 13.33
CA ILE A 69 0.23 3.15 12.45
C ILE A 69 0.21 1.70 12.95
N CYS A 70 -0.78 0.95 12.51
CA CYS A 70 -0.77 -0.51 12.50
C CYS A 70 -0.97 -1.01 11.07
N PHE A 71 -0.86 -2.31 10.86
CA PHE A 71 -1.03 -2.93 9.55
C PHE A 71 -2.24 -3.85 9.51
N ILE A 72 -2.87 -3.91 8.34
CA ILE A 72 -3.89 -4.89 7.97
C ILE A 72 -3.32 -5.71 6.81
N ASP A 73 -3.31 -7.03 6.96
CA ASP A 73 -2.88 -7.98 5.96
C ASP A 73 -4.11 -8.38 5.15
N LEU A 74 -4.27 -7.78 3.96
CA LEU A 74 -5.40 -8.04 3.08
C LEU A 74 -5.10 -9.26 2.21
N PRO A 75 -5.86 -10.37 2.31
CA PRO A 75 -5.64 -11.55 1.47
C PRO A 75 -6.41 -11.47 0.15
N TYR A 76 -5.78 -11.94 -0.92
CA TYR A 76 -6.40 -12.35 -2.17
C TYR A 76 -6.27 -13.87 -2.27
N PHE A 77 -7.36 -14.57 -2.02
CA PHE A 77 -7.36 -16.03 -1.96
C PHE A 77 -7.37 -16.67 -3.37
N PRO A 78 -6.79 -17.86 -3.54
CA PRO A 78 -6.79 -18.57 -4.82
C PRO A 78 -8.18 -18.75 -5.44
N GLU A 79 -9.20 -18.96 -4.63
CA GLU A 79 -10.60 -19.09 -5.10
C GLU A 79 -11.19 -17.79 -5.67
N TYR A 80 -10.52 -16.64 -5.49
CA TYR A 80 -10.94 -15.37 -6.08
C TYR A 80 -10.63 -15.29 -7.58
N ARG A 81 -9.73 -16.14 -8.08
CA ARG A 81 -9.36 -16.20 -9.51
C ARG A 81 -10.55 -16.43 -10.42
N ASP A 82 -11.50 -17.26 -9.97
CA ASP A 82 -12.69 -17.65 -10.73
C ASP A 82 -13.92 -16.78 -10.46
N LEU A 83 -13.79 -15.77 -9.58
CA LEU A 83 -14.89 -14.89 -9.24
C LEU A 83 -14.95 -13.66 -10.15
N PRO A 84 -16.16 -13.14 -10.42
CA PRO A 84 -16.30 -11.82 -11.04
C PRO A 84 -15.63 -10.72 -10.19
N ASN A 85 -14.98 -9.76 -10.82
CA ASN A 85 -14.29 -8.66 -10.14
C ASN A 85 -15.18 -7.95 -9.10
N ASP A 86 -16.45 -7.67 -9.43
CA ASP A 86 -17.39 -7.01 -8.52
C ASP A 86 -17.60 -7.80 -7.22
N GLU A 87 -17.60 -9.12 -7.29
CA GLU A 87 -17.73 -9.97 -6.10
C GLU A 87 -16.47 -9.87 -5.24
N VAL A 88 -15.30 -9.93 -5.86
CA VAL A 88 -14.00 -9.77 -5.17
C VAL A 88 -13.94 -8.40 -4.50
N PHE A 89 -14.37 -7.34 -5.19
CA PHE A 89 -14.38 -5.97 -4.65
C PHE A 89 -15.31 -5.84 -3.43
N ARG A 90 -16.49 -6.49 -3.46
CA ARG A 90 -17.41 -6.50 -2.31
C ARG A 90 -16.84 -7.29 -1.12
N ARG A 91 -16.19 -8.42 -1.36
CA ARG A 91 -15.50 -9.20 -0.31
C ARG A 91 -14.35 -8.40 0.30
N THR A 92 -13.54 -7.75 -0.53
CA THR A 92 -12.48 -6.84 -0.05
C THR A 92 -13.03 -5.72 0.82
N LYS A 93 -14.15 -5.08 0.39
CA LYS A 93 -14.81 -4.07 1.23
C LYS A 93 -15.27 -4.64 2.57
N ALA A 94 -15.89 -5.81 2.56
CA ALA A 94 -16.38 -6.44 3.79
C ALA A 94 -15.23 -6.77 4.74
N PHE A 95 -14.14 -7.33 4.22
CA PHE A 95 -12.92 -7.61 4.98
C PHE A 95 -12.33 -6.34 5.59
N LEU A 96 -12.08 -5.31 4.77
CA LEU A 96 -11.52 -4.06 5.26
C LEU A 96 -12.41 -3.41 6.32
N LYS A 97 -13.74 -3.43 6.12
CA LYS A 97 -14.70 -2.90 7.10
C LYS A 97 -14.60 -3.64 8.44
N ASP A 98 -14.43 -4.95 8.42
CA ASP A 98 -14.25 -5.77 9.63
C ASP A 98 -12.92 -5.43 10.32
N GLN A 99 -11.82 -5.44 9.56
CA GLN A 99 -10.48 -5.18 10.10
C GLN A 99 -10.25 -3.75 10.59
N MET A 100 -11.06 -2.79 10.10
CA MET A 100 -11.06 -1.38 10.54
C MET A 100 -11.91 -1.14 11.78
N GLN A 101 -12.55 -2.17 12.38
CA GLN A 101 -13.26 -2.01 13.64
C GLN A 101 -12.29 -1.57 14.75
N ARG A 102 -12.80 -0.73 15.66
CA ARG A 102 -12.00 -0.16 16.75
C ARG A 102 -11.26 -1.23 17.55
N GLU A 103 -11.93 -2.32 17.86
CA GLU A 103 -11.40 -3.44 18.66
C GLU A 103 -10.23 -4.12 17.95
N GLN A 104 -10.34 -4.35 16.64
CA GLN A 104 -9.28 -4.95 15.81
C GLN A 104 -8.03 -4.06 15.75
N LEU A 105 -8.22 -2.76 15.51
CA LEU A 105 -7.12 -1.79 15.46
C LEU A 105 -6.44 -1.64 16.82
N LEU A 106 -7.22 -1.59 17.93
CA LEU A 106 -6.65 -1.54 19.28
C LEU A 106 -5.89 -2.82 19.65
N TYR A 107 -6.38 -3.99 19.25
CA TYR A 107 -5.69 -5.25 19.45
C TYR A 107 -4.32 -5.25 18.75
N ARG A 108 -4.27 -4.84 17.47
CA ARG A 108 -3.03 -4.74 16.69
C ARG A 108 -2.06 -3.71 17.30
N ALA A 109 -2.58 -2.54 17.67
CA ALA A 109 -1.78 -1.49 18.31
C ALA A 109 -1.17 -1.99 19.64
N LYS A 110 -1.98 -2.68 20.46
CA LYS A 110 -1.51 -3.27 21.72
C LYS A 110 -0.44 -4.33 21.46
N ALA A 111 -0.68 -5.26 20.55
CA ALA A 111 0.29 -6.31 20.22
C ALA A 111 1.63 -5.74 19.74
N ALA A 112 1.61 -4.63 18.96
CA ALA A 112 2.83 -3.93 18.56
C ALA A 112 3.53 -3.26 19.75
N ALA A 113 2.77 -2.60 20.64
CA ALA A 113 3.31 -1.97 21.84
C ALA A 113 3.94 -3.01 22.79
N ASP A 114 3.23 -4.11 23.04
CA ASP A 114 3.71 -5.20 23.93
C ASP A 114 5.05 -5.79 23.42
N ARG A 115 5.19 -5.95 22.07
CA ARG A 115 6.48 -6.39 21.47
C ARG A 115 7.60 -5.39 21.69
N CYS A 116 7.31 -4.09 21.51
CA CYS A 116 8.31 -3.04 21.74
C CYS A 116 8.71 -2.98 23.22
N GLU A 117 7.76 -3.08 24.15
CA GLU A 117 8.00 -3.07 25.59
C GLU A 117 8.83 -4.29 26.02
N SER A 118 8.45 -5.49 25.59
CA SER A 118 9.21 -6.72 25.84
C SER A 118 10.66 -6.63 25.37
N LEU A 119 10.89 -6.04 24.20
CA LEU A 119 12.23 -5.83 23.68
C LEU A 119 13.01 -4.77 24.46
N HIS A 120 12.31 -3.72 24.90
CA HIS A 120 12.89 -2.65 25.72
C HIS A 120 13.36 -3.18 27.08
N GLU A 121 12.52 -3.99 27.74
CA GLU A 121 12.78 -4.55 29.06
C GLU A 121 13.75 -5.74 29.07
N ALA A 122 14.00 -6.36 27.92
CA ALA A 122 14.88 -7.51 27.82
C ALA A 122 16.30 -7.15 28.34
N ASP A 123 16.86 -8.01 29.20
CA ASP A 123 18.24 -7.86 29.70
C ASP A 123 19.24 -8.38 28.67
N MET A 124 19.51 -7.53 27.67
CA MET A 124 20.47 -7.79 26.59
C MET A 124 21.11 -6.50 26.09
N PRO A 125 22.33 -6.55 25.50
CA PRO A 125 23.01 -5.41 24.90
C PRO A 125 22.16 -4.74 23.80
N LEU A 126 22.32 -3.42 23.63
CA LEU A 126 21.60 -2.66 22.60
C LEU A 126 21.75 -3.25 21.19
N ALA A 127 22.95 -3.71 20.83
CA ALA A 127 23.20 -4.32 19.52
C ALA A 127 22.33 -5.58 19.30
N GLU A 128 22.15 -6.39 20.33
CA GLU A 128 21.31 -7.57 20.27
C GLU A 128 19.81 -7.20 20.21
N LYS A 129 19.37 -6.17 20.95
CA LYS A 129 18.01 -5.61 20.82
C LYS A 129 17.74 -5.12 19.41
N MET A 130 18.67 -4.39 18.80
CA MET A 130 18.56 -3.91 17.42
C MET A 130 18.44 -5.07 16.43
N HIS A 131 19.28 -6.10 16.60
CA HIS A 131 19.23 -7.29 15.74
C HIS A 131 17.91 -8.05 15.89
N ALA A 132 17.43 -8.24 17.13
CA ALA A 132 16.15 -8.88 17.41
C ALA A 132 14.98 -8.08 16.80
N ALA A 133 14.97 -6.75 16.95
CA ALA A 133 13.98 -5.88 16.33
C ALA A 133 13.98 -5.99 14.80
N GLN A 134 15.16 -5.96 14.19
CA GLN A 134 15.31 -6.10 12.75
C GLN A 134 14.80 -7.46 12.26
N LYS A 135 15.16 -8.53 12.95
CA LYS A 135 14.68 -9.88 12.60
C LYS A 135 13.17 -9.99 12.66
N VAL A 136 12.54 -9.56 13.75
CA VAL A 136 11.09 -9.58 13.90
C VAL A 136 10.40 -8.77 12.79
N THR A 137 10.93 -7.59 12.47
CA THR A 137 10.38 -6.76 11.38
C THR A 137 10.53 -7.45 10.03
N THR A 138 11.71 -8.04 9.77
CA THR A 138 11.97 -8.73 8.49
C THR A 138 11.08 -9.96 8.35
N ASP A 139 10.98 -10.79 9.38
CA ASP A 139 10.16 -12.00 9.36
C ASP A 139 8.68 -11.65 9.12
N PHE A 140 8.17 -10.61 9.80
CA PHE A 140 6.81 -10.12 9.63
C PHE A 140 6.54 -9.62 8.18
N VAL A 141 7.43 -8.79 7.64
CA VAL A 141 7.30 -8.23 6.28
C VAL A 141 7.44 -9.29 5.19
N LEU A 142 8.18 -10.39 5.44
CA LEU A 142 8.35 -11.48 4.48
C LEU A 142 7.11 -12.40 4.38
N GLU A 143 6.14 -12.29 5.30
CA GLU A 143 4.87 -13.00 5.20
C GLU A 143 3.95 -12.33 4.15
N ASP A 144 4.19 -11.05 3.81
CA ASP A 144 3.41 -10.28 2.86
C ASP A 144 4.04 -10.26 1.48
N SER A 145 3.19 -10.24 0.44
CA SER A 145 3.63 -10.22 -0.95
C SER A 145 4.13 -8.84 -1.37
N PHE A 146 3.43 -7.78 -0.94
CA PHE A 146 3.77 -6.38 -1.20
C PHE A 146 3.00 -5.41 -0.31
N LEU A 147 3.43 -4.14 -0.32
CA LEU A 147 2.84 -3.06 0.47
C LEU A 147 1.91 -2.19 -0.39
N ILE A 148 0.70 -1.90 0.11
CA ILE A 148 -0.18 -0.87 -0.44
C ILE A 148 -0.36 0.23 0.59
N THR A 149 0.12 1.43 0.33
CA THR A 149 -0.15 2.59 1.18
C THR A 149 -1.03 3.61 0.47
N ASN A 150 -2.03 4.13 1.18
CA ASN A 150 -2.94 5.15 0.66
C ASN A 150 -2.79 6.42 1.52
N VAL A 151 -2.09 7.41 0.98
CA VAL A 151 -1.92 8.71 1.63
C VAL A 151 -3.14 9.63 1.43
N GLY A 152 -4.12 9.17 0.64
CA GLY A 152 -5.37 9.86 0.43
C GLY A 152 -5.27 11.11 -0.45
N ARG A 153 -6.19 12.04 -0.22
CA ARG A 153 -6.26 13.28 -0.97
C ARG A 153 -5.32 14.33 -0.37
N PHE A 154 -4.39 14.79 -1.18
CA PHE A 154 -3.52 15.89 -0.79
C PHE A 154 -4.33 17.20 -0.78
N ALA A 155 -4.44 17.80 0.41
CA ALA A 155 -5.17 19.03 0.64
C ALA A 155 -4.18 20.18 0.89
N LEU A 156 -4.37 21.28 0.14
CA LEU A 156 -3.60 22.50 0.31
C LEU A 156 -4.48 23.65 0.81
N PRO A 157 -3.93 24.57 1.59
CA PRO A 157 -4.55 25.87 1.83
C PRO A 157 -4.92 26.53 0.49
N GLU A 158 -6.03 27.24 0.44
CA GLU A 158 -6.52 27.84 -0.80
C GLU A 158 -5.50 28.80 -1.43
N SER A 159 -4.74 29.51 -0.60
CA SER A 159 -3.66 30.41 -1.02
C SER A 159 -2.51 29.68 -1.74
N CYS A 160 -2.31 28.39 -1.51
CA CYS A 160 -1.23 27.60 -2.11
C CYS A 160 -1.66 26.88 -3.40
N ARG A 161 -2.97 26.64 -3.59
CA ARG A 161 -3.50 25.87 -4.73
C ARG A 161 -3.07 26.36 -6.11
N PRO A 162 -3.02 27.70 -6.38
CA PRO A 162 -2.61 28.20 -7.70
C PRO A 162 -1.15 27.89 -8.08
N TYR A 163 -0.33 27.56 -7.10
CA TYR A 163 1.11 27.32 -7.27
C TYR A 163 1.48 25.82 -7.34
N VAL A 164 0.53 24.91 -7.11
CA VAL A 164 0.76 23.47 -7.15
C VAL A 164 -0.03 22.86 -8.28
N LEU A 165 0.66 22.40 -9.31
CA LEU A 165 0.06 21.83 -10.51
C LEU A 165 -0.19 20.32 -10.38
N ASP A 166 0.66 19.63 -9.62
CA ASP A 166 0.60 18.19 -9.46
C ASP A 166 1.15 17.78 -8.08
N TYR A 167 0.77 16.61 -7.64
CA TYR A 167 1.28 15.97 -6.43
C TYR A 167 1.44 14.47 -6.67
N GLY A 168 2.52 13.92 -6.21
CA GLY A 168 2.77 12.48 -6.18
C GLY A 168 3.70 12.15 -5.03
N ALA A 169 3.63 10.92 -4.57
CA ALA A 169 4.55 10.37 -3.60
C ALA A 169 5.02 9.00 -4.08
N ILE A 170 6.21 8.62 -3.69
CA ILE A 170 6.83 7.34 -4.03
C ILE A 170 7.17 6.63 -2.72
N LEU A 171 6.89 5.34 -2.67
CA LEU A 171 7.38 4.46 -1.64
C LEU A 171 8.37 3.48 -2.29
N PRO A 172 9.67 3.55 -1.98
CA PRO A 172 10.63 2.60 -2.53
C PRO A 172 10.41 1.20 -1.97
N CYS A 173 10.85 0.19 -2.71
CA CYS A 173 10.84 -1.19 -2.24
C CYS A 173 11.78 -1.34 -1.03
N ALA A 174 11.25 -1.82 0.10
CA ALA A 174 12.06 -2.15 1.27
C ALA A 174 12.51 -3.61 1.20
N VAL A 175 11.83 -4.50 1.89
CA VAL A 175 12.07 -5.95 1.86
C VAL A 175 11.25 -6.58 0.73
N GLN A 176 10.00 -6.17 0.58
CA GLN A 176 9.10 -6.65 -0.46
C GLN A 176 9.56 -6.18 -1.85
N PRO A 177 9.31 -7.00 -2.89
CA PRO A 177 9.74 -6.68 -4.26
C PRO A 177 8.90 -5.58 -4.94
N PHE A 178 7.72 -5.28 -4.39
CA PHE A 178 6.78 -4.28 -4.89
C PHE A 178 6.24 -3.40 -3.76
N ALA A 179 6.01 -2.14 -4.08
CA ALA A 179 5.29 -1.21 -3.23
C ALA A 179 4.34 -0.36 -4.08
N LEU A 180 3.09 -0.23 -3.64
CA LEU A 180 2.08 0.62 -4.27
C LEU A 180 1.75 1.79 -3.35
N LEU A 181 1.97 3.01 -3.81
CA LEU A 181 1.50 4.20 -3.13
C LEU A 181 0.36 4.86 -3.91
N ILE A 182 -0.74 5.09 -3.23
CA ILE A 182 -1.96 5.72 -3.76
C ILE A 182 -2.04 7.15 -3.24
N SER A 183 -2.16 8.12 -4.15
CA SER A 183 -2.35 9.53 -3.82
C SER A 183 -3.34 10.19 -4.77
N SER A 184 -3.95 11.30 -4.35
CA SER A 184 -4.80 12.09 -5.25
C SER A 184 -4.66 13.59 -4.98
N TYR A 185 -4.77 14.40 -6.05
CA TYR A 185 -4.79 15.85 -6.01
C TYR A 185 -5.75 16.39 -7.07
N GLY A 186 -6.70 17.24 -6.66
CA GLY A 186 -7.78 17.65 -7.56
C GLY A 186 -8.62 16.44 -7.98
N ASP A 187 -8.79 16.27 -9.29
CA ASP A 187 -9.43 15.07 -9.90
C ASP A 187 -8.38 14.07 -10.43
N LYS A 188 -7.10 14.23 -10.09
CA LYS A 188 -6.06 13.31 -10.51
C LYS A 188 -5.78 12.28 -9.42
N MET A 189 -5.94 10.99 -9.77
CA MET A 189 -5.45 9.86 -8.99
C MET A 189 -4.11 9.42 -9.55
N LYS A 190 -3.16 9.16 -8.67
CA LYS A 190 -1.83 8.65 -9.03
C LYS A 190 -1.53 7.40 -8.19
N LEU A 191 -1.20 6.33 -8.89
CA LEU A 191 -0.68 5.09 -8.32
C LEU A 191 0.80 5.04 -8.65
N SER A 192 1.67 5.11 -7.65
CA SER A 192 3.11 4.97 -7.84
C SER A 192 3.51 3.54 -7.48
N VAL A 193 3.82 2.74 -8.50
CA VAL A 193 4.28 1.35 -8.35
C VAL A 193 5.79 1.35 -8.40
N ALA A 194 6.43 1.05 -7.28
CA ALA A 194 7.86 0.77 -7.22
C ALA A 194 8.07 -0.73 -7.31
N GLN A 195 9.05 -1.16 -8.12
CA GLN A 195 9.39 -2.57 -8.30
C GLN A 195 10.89 -2.76 -8.52
N ARG A 196 11.41 -3.88 -8.02
CA ARG A 196 12.82 -4.28 -8.23
C ARG A 196 13.05 -4.96 -9.56
N ASP A 197 12.02 -5.61 -10.07
CA ASP A 197 12.01 -6.24 -11.38
C ASP A 197 11.77 -5.18 -12.47
N HIS A 198 12.40 -5.36 -13.63
CA HIS A 198 12.18 -4.50 -14.81
C HIS A 198 11.06 -5.02 -15.72
N ASP A 199 10.46 -6.14 -15.38
CA ASP A 199 9.30 -6.69 -16.09
C ASP A 199 8.02 -5.95 -15.69
N MET A 200 7.40 -5.28 -16.65
CA MET A 200 6.26 -4.41 -16.45
C MET A 200 4.91 -5.14 -16.38
N GLN A 201 4.89 -6.48 -16.47
CA GLN A 201 3.65 -7.27 -16.58
C GLN A 201 2.60 -6.91 -15.50
N VAL A 202 3.02 -6.77 -14.22
CA VAL A 202 2.10 -6.44 -13.12
C VAL A 202 1.43 -5.07 -13.35
N VAL A 203 2.18 -4.09 -13.84
CA VAL A 203 1.64 -2.74 -14.12
C VAL A 203 0.73 -2.77 -15.35
N GLU A 204 1.10 -3.53 -16.36
CA GLU A 204 0.29 -3.69 -17.58
C GLU A 204 -1.05 -4.37 -17.29
N ASP A 205 -1.04 -5.42 -16.47
CA ASP A 205 -2.25 -6.15 -16.04
C ASP A 205 -3.13 -5.27 -15.13
N LEU A 206 -2.54 -4.50 -14.21
CA LEU A 206 -3.25 -3.50 -13.42
C LEU A 206 -3.95 -2.48 -14.34
N CYS A 207 -3.25 -1.95 -15.34
CA CYS A 207 -3.80 -1.00 -16.31
C CYS A 207 -4.90 -1.64 -17.18
N ALA A 208 -4.72 -2.90 -17.57
CA ALA A 208 -5.75 -3.65 -18.29
C ALA A 208 -7.02 -3.84 -17.45
N GLY A 209 -6.86 -4.18 -16.17
CA GLY A 209 -7.96 -4.26 -15.22
C GLY A 209 -8.71 -2.93 -15.07
N LEU A 210 -7.99 -1.81 -14.95
CA LEU A 210 -8.60 -0.47 -14.90
C LEU A 210 -9.40 -0.15 -16.17
N ARG A 211 -8.84 -0.47 -17.36
CA ARG A 211 -9.54 -0.24 -18.65
C ARG A 211 -10.82 -1.06 -18.77
N GLN A 212 -10.85 -2.30 -18.25
CA GLN A 212 -12.06 -3.12 -18.20
C GLN A 212 -13.19 -2.48 -17.37
N LEU A 213 -12.84 -1.65 -16.41
CA LEU A 213 -13.79 -0.86 -15.60
C LEU A 213 -14.16 0.48 -16.25
N GLY A 214 -13.69 0.78 -17.46
CA GLY A 214 -13.92 2.05 -18.16
C GLY A 214 -13.00 3.19 -17.69
N ILE A 215 -12.00 2.89 -16.84
CA ILE A 215 -11.01 3.87 -16.38
C ILE A 215 -9.86 3.90 -17.39
N GLN A 216 -9.40 5.10 -17.76
CA GLN A 216 -8.35 5.28 -18.76
C GLN A 216 -7.03 5.69 -18.09
N PRO A 217 -6.12 4.73 -17.78
CA PRO A 217 -4.84 5.05 -17.18
C PRO A 217 -3.83 5.52 -18.21
N GLU A 218 -3.04 6.52 -17.83
CA GLU A 218 -1.79 6.93 -18.46
C GLU A 218 -0.62 6.45 -17.60
N THR A 219 0.51 6.09 -18.22
CA THR A 219 1.67 5.57 -17.50
C THR A 219 2.92 6.36 -17.82
N LEU A 220 3.76 6.58 -16.79
CA LEU A 220 5.09 7.14 -16.90
C LEU A 220 6.05 6.31 -16.06
N SER A 221 7.06 5.71 -16.70
CA SER A 221 8.05 4.87 -16.00
C SER A 221 9.43 5.52 -16.04
N TYR A 222 10.14 5.42 -14.93
CA TYR A 222 11.51 5.93 -14.80
C TYR A 222 12.32 5.11 -13.80
N PRO A 223 13.65 5.06 -13.96
CA PRO A 223 14.51 4.43 -12.99
C PRO A 223 14.54 5.25 -11.70
N PHE A 224 14.45 4.58 -10.55
CA PHE A 224 14.64 5.17 -9.24
C PHE A 224 15.94 4.64 -8.64
N VAL A 225 16.89 5.54 -8.41
CA VAL A 225 18.21 5.19 -7.89
C VAL A 225 18.35 5.76 -6.51
N VAL A 226 18.53 4.88 -5.53
CA VAL A 226 18.93 5.27 -4.19
C VAL A 226 20.43 5.46 -4.17
N THR A 227 20.89 6.68 -3.95
CA THR A 227 22.32 6.98 -3.82
C THR A 227 22.70 7.15 -2.36
N ARG A 228 23.92 6.71 -2.03
CA ARG A 228 24.48 6.94 -0.70
C ARG A 228 25.15 8.31 -0.67
N TYR A 229 24.75 9.15 0.26
CA TYR A 229 25.41 10.40 0.57
C TYR A 229 25.88 10.37 2.03
N ASN A 230 27.21 10.48 2.25
CA ASN A 230 27.84 10.42 3.59
C ASN A 230 27.38 9.24 4.46
N GLY A 231 27.20 8.06 3.83
CA GLY A 231 26.74 6.85 4.52
C GLY A 231 25.25 6.73 4.71
N LEU A 232 24.47 7.73 4.29
CA LEU A 232 23.01 7.69 4.22
C LEU A 232 22.57 7.38 2.78
N GLU A 233 21.54 6.56 2.64
CA GLU A 233 20.91 6.32 1.35
C GLU A 233 19.92 7.45 1.06
N CYS A 234 20.11 8.14 -0.07
CA CYS A 234 19.19 9.17 -0.54
C CYS A 234 18.61 8.74 -1.89
N GLY A 235 17.30 8.87 -2.02
CA GLY A 235 16.64 8.73 -3.31
C GLY A 235 16.91 9.96 -4.20
N MET A 236 17.24 9.74 -5.45
CA MET A 236 17.29 10.76 -6.51
C MET A 236 16.42 10.34 -7.68
#